data_ea1b924b229ff85562a841e7a1530009
#
_entry.id   ea1b924b229ff85562a841e7a1530009
#
_cell.length_a   1.000
_cell.length_b   1.000
_cell.length_c   1.000
_cell.angle_alpha   90.00
_cell.angle_beta   90.00
_cell.angle_gamma   90.00
#
_symmetry.space_group_name_H-M   'P 1'
#
loop_
_entity.id
_entity.type
_entity.pdbx_description
1 polymer ?
#
loop_
_entity_poly.entity_id
_entity_poly.type
_entity_poly.pdbx_seq_one_letter_code
_entity_poly.pdbx_strand_id
1 'polypeptide(L)'
;GTAKVVVKTKDSNGGMIDGPTNVTTDAIAAGVLTSPMSFVAGTRTPGVTATATVSFNVTGSVVIGGKIVMILPNKATVGCDSTWTMPAEPLISVTSPDKVIATGVWTSASQRLEITTARSMIKEGARVVMQVHNVRTPSCLHTTGTASVTSYDGAYHVVDATTSVAIASMSIGVLGGDLTWTAADTTAAVTTDSTVSFTSVGTILLGGQIKVVLPATHGWSMPATPAIEFSTPSDVMATAVWTSGTNTLVITTTAGDVPEGSVVKLVVKDTVTPPSVTPSGTASVETFDEASLNAIDAGNLTTSATTVGALKNLSWVMSLNTPGVADTATLTKTVSGNVGGGACIEIILPEIASAAHSWSMADEGR
;
A
#
# COMPACT_ATOMS: atom_id res chain seq x y z
N GLY A 1 8.09 15.13 -46.16
CA GLY A 1 8.94 15.76 -47.16
C GLY A 1 8.13 16.25 -48.36
N THR A 2 8.72 17.13 -49.19
CA THR A 2 8.16 17.55 -50.44
C THR A 2 8.37 16.49 -51.50
N ALA A 3 7.37 16.31 -52.38
CA ALA A 3 7.48 15.42 -53.54
C ALA A 3 7.30 16.26 -54.84
N LYS A 4 7.64 15.70 -55.98
CA LYS A 4 7.40 16.30 -57.26
C LYS A 4 6.32 15.52 -57.99
N VAL A 5 5.26 16.20 -58.38
CA VAL A 5 4.24 15.68 -59.28
C VAL A 5 4.53 16.06 -60.67
N VAL A 6 4.53 15.08 -61.59
CA VAL A 6 4.73 15.32 -63.02
C VAL A 6 3.35 15.55 -63.65
N VAL A 7 3.14 16.72 -64.18
CA VAL A 7 1.94 17.08 -64.87
C VAL A 7 2.21 17.10 -66.39
N LYS A 8 1.33 16.46 -67.15
CA LYS A 8 1.37 16.46 -68.62
C LYS A 8 -0.06 16.42 -69.15
N THR A 9 -0.27 17.09 -70.26
CA THR A 9 -1.54 16.98 -71.01
C THR A 9 -1.36 16.10 -72.22
N LYS A 10 -2.42 15.40 -72.61
CA LYS A 10 -2.43 14.51 -73.78
C LYS A 10 -3.68 14.74 -74.62
N ASP A 11 -3.59 14.52 -75.91
CA ASP A 11 -4.73 14.48 -76.80
C ASP A 11 -5.56 13.19 -76.59
N SER A 12 -6.67 13.09 -77.35
CA SER A 12 -7.57 11.91 -77.25
C SER A 12 -6.97 10.62 -77.72
N ASN A 13 -5.85 10.62 -78.42
CA ASN A 13 -5.11 9.49 -78.96
C ASN A 13 -3.87 9.14 -78.07
N GLY A 14 -3.71 9.86 -76.93
CA GLY A 14 -2.60 9.67 -76.01
C GLY A 14 -1.32 10.38 -76.37
N GLY A 15 -1.32 11.17 -77.43
CA GLY A 15 -0.19 12.04 -77.85
C GLY A 15 0.01 13.16 -76.82
N MET A 16 1.27 13.49 -76.55
CA MET A 16 1.60 14.54 -75.56
C MET A 16 1.33 15.91 -76.19
N ILE A 17 0.58 16.75 -75.49
CA ILE A 17 0.38 18.14 -75.90
C ILE A 17 1.36 19.05 -75.15
N ASP A 18 1.37 18.95 -73.79
CA ASP A 18 2.27 19.75 -72.95
C ASP A 18 2.98 18.88 -71.86
N GLY A 19 4.11 19.38 -71.41
CA GLY A 19 4.89 18.74 -70.32
C GLY A 19 5.87 17.67 -70.82
N PRO A 20 6.46 16.87 -69.97
CA PRO A 20 6.21 16.78 -68.50
C PRO A 20 6.79 17.97 -67.73
N THR A 21 5.99 18.54 -66.85
CA THR A 21 6.41 19.64 -65.96
C THR A 21 6.33 19.16 -64.49
N ASN A 22 7.41 19.41 -63.75
CA ASN A 22 7.45 19.08 -62.31
C ASN A 22 6.84 20.19 -61.51
N VAL A 23 5.84 19.83 -60.68
CA VAL A 23 5.22 20.72 -59.66
C VAL A 23 5.64 20.19 -58.31
N THR A 24 6.17 21.06 -57.45
CA THR A 24 6.53 20.68 -56.07
C THR A 24 5.25 20.67 -55.26
N THR A 25 5.03 19.59 -54.52
CA THR A 25 3.94 19.51 -53.51
C THR A 25 4.39 20.14 -52.21
N ASP A 26 3.43 20.60 -51.40
CA ASP A 26 3.70 20.97 -50.04
C ASP A 26 4.24 19.75 -49.23
N ALA A 27 4.99 20.04 -48.18
CA ALA A 27 5.45 19.03 -47.25
C ALA A 27 4.24 18.50 -46.43
N ILE A 28 4.14 17.15 -46.34
CA ILE A 28 3.20 16.52 -45.46
C ILE A 28 3.87 16.52 -44.06
N ALA A 29 3.19 17.15 -43.08
CA ALA A 29 3.56 17.18 -41.68
C ALA A 29 2.72 16.17 -40.89
N ALA A 30 3.28 15.66 -39.78
CA ALA A 30 2.55 14.80 -38.86
C ALA A 30 1.43 15.62 -38.21
N GLY A 31 0.29 14.97 -37.96
CA GLY A 31 -0.80 15.49 -37.13
C GLY A 31 -0.40 15.65 -35.68
N VAL A 32 -1.32 16.08 -34.85
CA VAL A 32 -1.15 16.18 -33.39
C VAL A 32 -2.34 15.55 -32.74
N LEU A 33 -2.13 14.66 -31.75
CA LEU A 33 -3.20 14.11 -30.94
C LEU A 33 -3.89 15.23 -30.16
N THR A 34 -5.22 15.21 -30.11
CA THR A 34 -6.00 16.31 -29.49
C THR A 34 -6.81 15.85 -28.29
N SER A 35 -7.25 16.85 -27.49
CA SER A 35 -8.06 16.67 -26.28
C SER A 35 -9.47 16.09 -26.58
N PRO A 36 -10.06 15.32 -25.66
CA PRO A 36 -9.55 15.05 -24.31
C PRO A 36 -8.46 13.97 -24.31
N MET A 37 -7.33 14.27 -23.67
CA MET A 37 -6.21 13.33 -23.54
C MET A 37 -6.06 12.94 -22.07
N SER A 38 -6.09 11.63 -21.80
CA SER A 38 -5.91 11.13 -20.43
C SER A 38 -5.29 9.75 -20.41
N PHE A 39 -4.49 9.49 -19.39
CA PHE A 39 -4.14 8.16 -18.89
C PHE A 39 -4.62 8.09 -17.44
N VAL A 40 -5.62 7.26 -17.19
CA VAL A 40 -6.21 7.09 -15.86
C VAL A 40 -5.97 5.66 -15.41
N ALA A 41 -5.08 5.47 -14.45
CA ALA A 41 -4.95 4.18 -13.75
C ALA A 41 -6.24 3.86 -12.99
N GLY A 42 -6.64 2.61 -12.95
CA GLY A 42 -7.85 2.17 -12.24
C GLY A 42 -7.73 2.33 -10.71
N THR A 43 -6.52 2.54 -10.22
CA THR A 43 -6.21 2.89 -8.84
C THR A 43 -5.08 3.90 -8.81
N ARG A 44 -4.98 4.65 -7.70
CA ARG A 44 -3.86 5.56 -7.43
C ARG A 44 -2.98 5.09 -6.27
N THR A 45 -3.31 3.96 -5.67
CA THR A 45 -2.51 3.34 -4.62
C THR A 45 -1.27 2.70 -5.23
N PRO A 46 -0.08 2.86 -4.62
CA PRO A 46 1.15 2.20 -5.06
C PRO A 46 1.05 0.68 -5.03
N GLY A 47 1.70 0.02 -5.98
CA GLY A 47 1.86 -1.44 -6.00
C GLY A 47 0.57 -2.23 -6.20
N VAL A 48 -0.46 -1.64 -6.82
CA VAL A 48 -1.77 -2.28 -7.05
C VAL A 48 -2.01 -2.49 -8.55
N THR A 49 -2.54 -3.65 -8.89
CA THR A 49 -2.89 -4.03 -10.25
C THR A 49 -4.34 -3.68 -10.57
N ALA A 50 -4.54 -2.91 -11.64
CA ALA A 50 -5.87 -2.49 -12.07
C ALA A 50 -5.93 -2.29 -13.60
N THR A 51 -7.12 -2.00 -14.12
CA THR A 51 -7.28 -1.63 -15.53
C THR A 51 -7.07 -0.13 -15.70
N ALA A 52 -6.15 0.27 -16.57
CA ALA A 52 -5.95 1.68 -16.94
C ALA A 52 -6.81 2.04 -18.15
N THR A 53 -7.31 3.27 -18.18
CA THR A 53 -8.06 3.83 -19.32
C THR A 53 -7.23 4.92 -19.99
N VAL A 54 -7.08 4.80 -21.30
CA VAL A 54 -6.38 5.77 -22.16
C VAL A 54 -7.38 6.40 -23.09
N SER A 55 -7.38 7.73 -23.22
CA SER A 55 -8.22 8.43 -24.19
C SER A 55 -7.50 9.58 -24.86
N PHE A 56 -7.77 9.76 -26.16
CA PHE A 56 -7.29 10.87 -27.01
C PHE A 56 -8.09 10.90 -28.32
N ASN A 57 -7.94 11.98 -29.09
CA ASN A 57 -8.45 12.02 -30.45
C ASN A 57 -7.27 11.99 -31.42
N VAL A 58 -7.33 11.14 -32.46
CA VAL A 58 -6.36 11.12 -33.54
C VAL A 58 -6.68 12.23 -34.56
N THR A 59 -5.64 12.83 -35.11
CA THR A 59 -5.80 13.78 -36.24
C THR A 59 -5.72 13.05 -37.57
N GLY A 60 -4.76 12.13 -37.72
CA GLY A 60 -4.66 11.28 -38.89
C GLY A 60 -5.27 9.90 -38.68
N SER A 61 -5.51 9.17 -39.78
CA SER A 61 -6.02 7.80 -39.71
C SER A 61 -4.93 6.82 -39.30
N VAL A 62 -5.21 5.96 -38.32
CA VAL A 62 -4.35 4.82 -37.95
C VAL A 62 -4.88 3.58 -38.67
N VAL A 63 -4.19 3.15 -39.74
CA VAL A 63 -4.59 2.04 -40.58
C VAL A 63 -4.49 0.68 -39.84
N ILE A 64 -5.02 -0.38 -40.42
CA ILE A 64 -4.81 -1.74 -39.92
C ILE A 64 -3.30 -2.05 -39.95
N GLY A 65 -2.75 -2.59 -38.85
CA GLY A 65 -1.31 -2.76 -38.65
C GLY A 65 -0.61 -1.48 -38.19
N GLY A 66 -1.30 -0.34 -38.18
CA GLY A 66 -0.79 0.91 -37.59
C GLY A 66 -0.68 0.80 -36.07
N LYS A 67 0.11 1.68 -35.49
CA LYS A 67 0.52 1.58 -34.10
C LYS A 67 0.24 2.84 -33.30
N ILE A 68 -0.09 2.65 -32.04
CA ILE A 68 -0.13 3.67 -31.01
C ILE A 68 0.93 3.30 -29.99
N VAL A 69 1.94 4.15 -29.85
CA VAL A 69 3.04 3.95 -28.90
C VAL A 69 2.87 4.90 -27.74
N MET A 70 2.81 4.35 -26.56
CA MET A 70 2.79 5.10 -25.31
C MET A 70 4.07 4.80 -24.52
N ILE A 71 4.71 5.85 -24.00
CA ILE A 71 5.84 5.72 -23.07
C ILE A 71 5.39 6.29 -21.74
N LEU A 72 5.33 5.44 -20.72
CA LEU A 72 4.98 5.83 -19.35
C LEU A 72 6.20 6.46 -18.67
N PRO A 73 5.99 7.39 -17.73
CA PRO A 73 7.12 8.01 -17.03
C PRO A 73 7.85 6.96 -16.18
N ASN A 74 9.16 6.97 -16.32
CA ASN A 74 10.09 6.25 -15.45
C ASN A 74 10.90 7.30 -14.69
N LYS A 75 10.39 7.73 -13.55
CA LYS A 75 11.06 8.71 -12.72
C LYS A 75 11.64 7.99 -11.51
N ALA A 76 12.85 7.47 -11.66
CA ALA A 76 13.61 6.94 -10.53
C ALA A 76 13.81 8.07 -9.51
N THR A 77 13.07 8.05 -8.42
CA THR A 77 13.39 8.78 -7.21
C THR A 77 14.32 7.87 -6.42
N VAL A 78 15.37 8.41 -5.81
CA VAL A 78 16.29 7.61 -4.99
C VAL A 78 15.49 6.80 -3.97
N GLY A 79 15.66 5.47 -3.99
CA GLY A 79 14.97 4.55 -3.11
C GLY A 79 13.53 4.18 -3.48
N CYS A 80 13.10 4.43 -4.71
CA CYS A 80 11.76 4.13 -5.17
C CYS A 80 11.79 3.55 -6.57
N ASP A 81 11.25 2.34 -6.76
CA ASP A 81 10.97 1.81 -8.09
C ASP A 81 9.67 2.43 -8.61
N SER A 82 9.81 3.50 -9.40
CA SER A 82 8.68 4.22 -10.02
C SER A 82 8.24 3.59 -11.34
N THR A 83 8.59 2.33 -11.60
CA THR A 83 8.23 1.64 -12.84
C THR A 83 6.79 1.15 -12.83
N TRP A 84 6.10 1.39 -13.93
CA TRP A 84 4.84 0.73 -14.25
C TRP A 84 5.15 -0.69 -14.71
N THR A 85 4.31 -1.64 -14.33
CA THR A 85 4.45 -3.01 -14.82
C THR A 85 3.12 -3.52 -15.39
N MET A 86 3.22 -4.38 -16.37
CA MET A 86 2.09 -5.10 -16.95
C MET A 86 2.61 -6.36 -17.66
N PRO A 87 1.75 -7.31 -18.04
CA PRO A 87 2.15 -8.47 -18.83
C PRO A 87 2.87 -8.06 -20.11
N ALA A 88 3.80 -8.88 -20.64
CA ALA A 88 4.49 -8.60 -21.89
C ALA A 88 3.52 -8.38 -23.07
N GLU A 89 2.37 -9.05 -23.01
CA GLU A 89 1.26 -8.91 -23.96
C GLU A 89 -0.02 -8.54 -23.18
N PRO A 90 -0.21 -7.25 -22.80
CA PRO A 90 -1.39 -6.85 -22.06
C PRO A 90 -2.64 -6.92 -22.94
N LEU A 91 -3.74 -7.35 -22.36
CA LEU A 91 -5.04 -7.32 -23.04
C LEU A 91 -5.45 -5.86 -23.27
N ILE A 92 -5.75 -5.52 -24.52
CA ILE A 92 -6.24 -4.20 -24.93
C ILE A 92 -7.71 -4.32 -25.33
N SER A 93 -8.58 -3.57 -24.67
CA SER A 93 -9.99 -3.47 -25.02
C SER A 93 -10.30 -2.07 -25.56
N VAL A 94 -10.54 -1.94 -26.88
CA VAL A 94 -10.90 -0.65 -27.48
C VAL A 94 -12.40 -0.47 -27.32
N THR A 95 -12.83 0.55 -26.59
CA THR A 95 -14.24 0.88 -26.34
C THR A 95 -14.76 1.97 -27.30
N SER A 96 -13.85 2.75 -27.87
CA SER A 96 -14.13 3.74 -28.92
C SER A 96 -12.89 3.89 -29.82
N PRO A 97 -13.03 3.88 -31.16
CA PRO A 97 -14.24 3.52 -31.88
C PRO A 97 -14.61 2.03 -31.72
N ASP A 98 -15.89 1.72 -31.82
CA ASP A 98 -16.37 0.32 -31.79
C ASP A 98 -15.75 -0.50 -32.94
N LYS A 99 -15.66 -1.85 -32.74
CA LYS A 99 -15.13 -2.80 -33.72
C LYS A 99 -13.62 -2.72 -34.00
N VAL A 100 -12.89 -1.79 -33.42
CA VAL A 100 -11.42 -1.82 -33.46
C VAL A 100 -10.92 -2.90 -32.52
N ILE A 101 -10.11 -3.82 -33.05
CA ILE A 101 -9.40 -4.82 -32.26
C ILE A 101 -7.94 -4.43 -32.29
N ALA A 102 -7.28 -4.49 -31.17
CA ALA A 102 -5.88 -4.16 -31.02
C ALA A 102 -5.17 -5.19 -30.12
N THR A 103 -3.88 -5.35 -30.33
CA THR A 103 -2.97 -6.14 -29.50
C THR A 103 -1.96 -5.21 -28.84
N GLY A 104 -1.54 -5.56 -27.63
CA GLY A 104 -0.53 -4.81 -26.88
C GLY A 104 0.78 -5.55 -26.76
N VAL A 105 1.89 -4.83 -26.78
CA VAL A 105 3.21 -5.34 -26.41
C VAL A 105 3.84 -4.36 -25.43
N TRP A 106 4.26 -4.86 -24.28
CA TRP A 106 4.92 -4.08 -23.24
C TRP A 106 6.40 -4.36 -23.18
N THR A 107 7.21 -3.31 -23.12
CA THR A 107 8.66 -3.37 -22.91
C THR A 107 9.01 -2.62 -21.65
N SER A 108 9.22 -3.34 -20.54
CA SER A 108 9.47 -2.78 -19.21
C SER A 108 10.71 -1.89 -19.15
N ALA A 109 11.80 -2.29 -19.78
CA ALA A 109 13.07 -1.54 -19.78
C ALA A 109 12.95 -0.10 -20.32
N SER A 110 12.03 0.14 -21.27
CA SER A 110 11.77 1.46 -21.86
C SER A 110 10.43 2.04 -21.43
N GLN A 111 9.70 1.36 -20.54
CA GLN A 111 8.33 1.72 -20.12
C GLN A 111 7.40 2.01 -21.32
N ARG A 112 7.55 1.18 -22.35
CA ARG A 112 6.92 1.38 -23.66
C ARG A 112 5.80 0.37 -23.88
N LEU A 113 4.58 0.88 -24.05
CA LEU A 113 3.42 0.12 -24.53
C LEU A 113 3.21 0.42 -26.01
N GLU A 114 3.29 -0.62 -26.82
CA GLU A 114 2.95 -0.57 -28.24
C GLU A 114 1.64 -1.26 -28.49
N ILE A 115 0.68 -0.57 -29.06
CA ILE A 115 -0.66 -1.06 -29.39
C ILE A 115 -0.81 -1.09 -30.89
N THR A 116 -1.06 -2.28 -31.46
CA THR A 116 -1.21 -2.50 -32.90
C THR A 116 -2.67 -2.74 -33.25
N THR A 117 -3.22 -1.97 -34.18
CA THR A 117 -4.57 -2.19 -34.71
C THR A 117 -4.60 -3.45 -35.59
N ALA A 118 -5.53 -4.38 -35.29
CA ALA A 118 -5.52 -5.71 -35.93
C ALA A 118 -6.67 -5.91 -36.93
N ARG A 119 -7.84 -5.30 -36.72
CA ARG A 119 -9.01 -5.64 -37.52
C ARG A 119 -9.68 -4.45 -38.25
N SER A 120 -9.69 -3.28 -37.63
CA SER A 120 -10.31 -2.08 -38.21
C SER A 120 -9.38 -0.90 -38.03
N MET A 121 -9.41 0.02 -38.99
CA MET A 121 -8.66 1.29 -38.91
C MET A 121 -9.34 2.24 -37.91
N ILE A 122 -8.58 3.10 -37.31
CA ILE A 122 -9.05 4.28 -36.58
C ILE A 122 -9.07 5.44 -37.58
N LYS A 123 -10.25 6.00 -37.86
CA LYS A 123 -10.39 7.10 -38.84
C LYS A 123 -9.86 8.40 -38.27
N GLU A 124 -9.46 9.31 -39.16
CA GLU A 124 -9.11 10.68 -38.80
C GLU A 124 -10.20 11.34 -37.94
N GLY A 125 -9.82 12.14 -36.98
CA GLY A 125 -10.69 12.83 -36.06
C GLY A 125 -11.42 11.95 -35.05
N ALA A 126 -11.22 10.62 -35.09
CA ALA A 126 -11.91 9.72 -34.19
C ALA A 126 -11.38 9.84 -32.75
N ARG A 127 -12.32 9.79 -31.80
CA ARG A 127 -12.01 9.62 -30.39
C ARG A 127 -11.62 8.16 -30.12
N VAL A 128 -10.44 7.97 -29.55
CA VAL A 128 -9.95 6.69 -29.08
C VAL A 128 -10.14 6.61 -27.57
N VAL A 129 -10.78 5.54 -27.12
CA VAL A 129 -10.84 5.14 -25.71
C VAL A 129 -10.50 3.66 -25.63
N MET A 130 -9.50 3.33 -24.86
CA MET A 130 -9.06 1.96 -24.69
C MET A 130 -8.76 1.65 -23.22
N GLN A 131 -8.98 0.40 -22.86
CA GLN A 131 -8.61 -0.16 -21.57
C GLN A 131 -7.37 -1.03 -21.75
N VAL A 132 -6.38 -0.83 -20.88
CA VAL A 132 -5.19 -1.67 -20.75
C VAL A 132 -5.35 -2.44 -19.45
N HIS A 133 -5.46 -3.77 -19.55
CA HIS A 133 -5.72 -4.61 -18.39
C HIS A 133 -4.42 -5.02 -17.68
N ASN A 134 -4.54 -5.31 -16.40
CA ASN A 134 -3.43 -5.75 -15.54
C ASN A 134 -2.24 -4.77 -15.53
N VAL A 135 -2.55 -3.49 -15.46
CA VAL A 135 -1.55 -2.44 -15.25
C VAL A 135 -1.31 -2.30 -13.75
N ARG A 136 -0.11 -2.59 -13.30
CA ARG A 136 0.29 -2.36 -11.93
C ARG A 136 0.95 -1.00 -11.80
N THR A 137 0.46 -0.23 -10.84
CA THR A 137 1.02 1.08 -10.48
C THR A 137 2.44 0.91 -9.91
N PRO A 138 3.28 1.95 -9.99
CA PRO A 138 4.56 1.97 -9.29
C PRO A 138 4.43 1.60 -7.81
N SER A 139 5.45 0.96 -7.25
CA SER A 139 5.45 0.51 -5.85
C SER A 139 5.55 1.63 -4.82
N CYS A 140 5.73 2.88 -5.25
CA CYS A 140 5.91 4.02 -4.38
C CYS A 140 5.09 5.23 -4.79
N LEU A 141 4.89 6.16 -3.84
CA LEU A 141 4.27 7.45 -4.13
C LEU A 141 5.12 8.25 -5.10
N HIS A 142 4.53 8.71 -6.16
CA HIS A 142 5.13 9.72 -7.03
C HIS A 142 4.15 10.85 -7.32
N THR A 143 4.70 12.02 -7.58
CA THR A 143 3.95 13.19 -8.01
C THR A 143 3.41 12.99 -9.43
N THR A 144 2.60 13.93 -9.91
CA THR A 144 2.14 13.95 -11.29
C THR A 144 3.28 13.75 -12.29
N GLY A 145 3.08 12.85 -13.24
CA GLY A 145 4.01 12.60 -14.34
C GLY A 145 3.36 12.86 -15.69
N THR A 146 4.12 12.67 -16.75
CA THR A 146 3.59 12.75 -18.14
C THR A 146 3.97 11.47 -18.88
N ALA A 147 3.00 10.85 -19.54
CA ALA A 147 3.23 9.88 -20.58
C ALA A 147 3.36 10.58 -21.92
N SER A 148 4.06 9.99 -22.86
CA SER A 148 4.05 10.41 -24.26
C SER A 148 3.28 9.44 -25.12
N VAL A 149 2.52 9.94 -26.08
CA VAL A 149 1.73 9.13 -27.02
C VAL A 149 2.05 9.58 -28.44
N THR A 150 2.28 8.62 -29.35
CA THR A 150 2.57 8.84 -30.75
C THR A 150 1.81 7.82 -31.59
N SER A 151 1.20 8.21 -32.70
CA SER A 151 0.62 7.26 -33.64
C SER A 151 1.47 7.08 -34.89
N TYR A 152 1.45 5.87 -35.45
CA TYR A 152 2.21 5.46 -36.61
C TYR A 152 1.35 4.68 -37.61
N ASP A 153 1.76 4.69 -38.87
CA ASP A 153 1.25 3.75 -39.85
C ASP A 153 1.88 2.34 -39.66
N GLY A 154 1.51 1.38 -40.51
CA GLY A 154 2.05 0.02 -40.46
C GLY A 154 3.55 -0.12 -40.72
N ALA A 155 4.19 0.92 -41.31
CA ALA A 155 5.62 0.98 -41.64
C ALA A 155 6.43 1.84 -40.65
N TYR A 156 5.84 2.25 -39.54
CA TYR A 156 6.42 3.15 -38.52
C TYR A 156 6.70 4.59 -38.98
N HIS A 157 5.99 5.07 -40.01
CA HIS A 157 5.99 6.50 -40.25
C HIS A 157 5.01 7.19 -39.29
N VAL A 158 5.44 8.33 -38.76
CA VAL A 158 4.62 9.11 -37.82
C VAL A 158 3.37 9.64 -38.51
N VAL A 159 2.20 9.31 -37.96
CA VAL A 159 0.89 9.86 -38.37
C VAL A 159 0.56 11.06 -37.52
N ASP A 160 0.51 10.90 -36.18
CA ASP A 160 0.40 12.01 -35.26
C ASP A 160 1.65 12.08 -34.39
N ALA A 161 2.21 13.29 -34.27
CA ALA A 161 3.43 13.56 -33.52
C ALA A 161 3.25 13.29 -32.02
N THR A 162 4.36 13.07 -31.35
CA THR A 162 4.41 12.82 -29.91
C THR A 162 3.70 13.93 -29.13
N THR A 163 2.75 13.54 -28.31
CA THR A 163 1.97 14.44 -27.46
C THR A 163 2.04 13.95 -26.02
N SER A 164 2.15 14.88 -25.06
CA SER A 164 2.22 14.58 -23.64
C SER A 164 0.84 14.43 -23.01
N VAL A 165 0.66 13.37 -22.19
CA VAL A 165 -0.57 13.07 -21.45
C VAL A 165 -0.25 13.09 -19.97
N ALA A 166 -0.97 13.89 -19.18
CA ALA A 166 -0.77 13.95 -17.74
C ALA A 166 -1.23 12.65 -17.06
N ILE A 167 -0.43 12.19 -16.10
CA ILE A 167 -0.75 11.10 -15.18
C ILE A 167 -0.94 11.69 -13.79
N ALA A 168 -2.03 11.33 -13.12
CA ALA A 168 -2.30 11.77 -11.77
C ALA A 168 -1.27 11.24 -10.76
N SER A 169 -1.02 12.00 -9.69
CA SER A 169 -0.18 11.57 -8.58
C SER A 169 -0.75 10.32 -7.89
N MET A 170 0.13 9.48 -7.35
CA MET A 170 -0.24 8.38 -6.45
C MET A 170 -0.73 8.93 -5.10
N SER A 171 -1.54 8.17 -4.42
CA SER A 171 -2.05 8.45 -3.07
C SER A 171 -1.93 7.20 -2.20
N ILE A 172 -1.66 7.41 -0.91
CA ILE A 172 -1.61 6.31 0.08
C ILE A 172 -2.94 5.57 0.07
N GLY A 173 -2.89 4.23 0.07
CA GLY A 173 -4.04 3.36 0.23
C GLY A 173 -4.56 3.38 1.67
N VAL A 174 -5.80 2.99 1.85
CA VAL A 174 -6.41 2.85 3.18
C VAL A 174 -6.50 1.37 3.51
N LEU A 175 -5.79 0.95 4.55
CA LEU A 175 -5.82 -0.42 5.03
C LEU A 175 -7.25 -0.84 5.37
N GLY A 176 -7.61 -2.07 5.08
CA GLY A 176 -8.95 -2.61 5.27
C GLY A 176 -8.99 -3.78 6.25
N GLY A 177 -10.15 -4.46 6.32
CA GLY A 177 -10.37 -5.62 7.16
C GLY A 177 -10.46 -5.29 8.64
N ASP A 178 -10.18 -6.30 9.48
CA ASP A 178 -10.16 -6.14 10.93
C ASP A 178 -8.83 -5.51 11.36
N LEU A 179 -8.82 -4.19 11.53
CA LEU A 179 -7.64 -3.45 11.98
C LEU A 179 -7.52 -3.55 13.50
N THR A 180 -6.75 -4.52 13.98
CA THR A 180 -6.62 -4.81 15.41
C THR A 180 -5.18 -5.08 15.84
N TRP A 181 -4.88 -4.70 17.09
CA TRP A 181 -3.75 -5.15 17.90
C TRP A 181 -4.34 -5.86 19.12
N THR A 182 -4.25 -7.19 19.15
CA THR A 182 -4.92 -8.00 20.18
C THR A 182 -3.89 -8.79 20.99
N ALA A 183 -3.81 -8.54 22.29
CA ALA A 183 -3.03 -9.34 23.21
C ALA A 183 -3.73 -10.70 23.47
N ALA A 184 -2.98 -11.78 23.54
CA ALA A 184 -3.51 -13.11 23.84
C ALA A 184 -3.97 -13.21 25.31
N ASP A 185 -3.30 -12.51 26.23
CA ASP A 185 -3.75 -12.27 27.59
C ASP A 185 -3.90 -10.76 27.80
N THR A 186 -5.09 -10.31 28.19
CA THR A 186 -5.40 -8.90 28.40
C THR A 186 -5.18 -8.43 29.84
N THR A 187 -4.67 -9.28 30.74
CA THR A 187 -4.32 -8.89 32.10
C THR A 187 -3.26 -7.79 32.10
N ALA A 188 -3.40 -6.79 32.97
CA ALA A 188 -2.41 -5.72 33.08
C ALA A 188 -1.04 -6.22 33.54
N ALA A 189 0.03 -5.64 32.99
CA ALA A 189 1.45 -5.93 33.30
C ALA A 189 1.87 -7.39 33.09
N VAL A 190 1.30 -8.08 32.10
CA VAL A 190 1.63 -9.47 31.74
C VAL A 190 2.41 -9.53 30.44
N THR A 191 3.44 -10.39 30.40
CA THR A 191 4.11 -10.75 29.14
C THR A 191 3.26 -11.77 28.40
N THR A 192 2.93 -11.47 27.14
CA THR A 192 2.04 -12.26 26.30
C THR A 192 2.38 -12.06 24.84
N ASP A 193 1.85 -12.87 23.95
CA ASP A 193 1.92 -12.62 22.51
C ASP A 193 0.80 -11.65 22.09
N SER A 194 1.08 -10.80 21.10
CA SER A 194 0.06 -9.93 20.50
C SER A 194 -0.09 -10.23 19.02
N THR A 195 -1.33 -10.25 18.53
CA THR A 195 -1.66 -10.43 17.12
C THR A 195 -2.00 -9.09 16.49
N VAL A 196 -1.34 -8.78 15.37
CA VAL A 196 -1.69 -7.67 14.48
C VAL A 196 -2.51 -8.22 13.32
N SER A 197 -3.62 -7.58 12.99
CA SER A 197 -4.47 -7.95 11.85
C SER A 197 -4.87 -6.72 11.06
N PHE A 198 -4.78 -6.82 9.72
CA PHE A 198 -5.28 -5.84 8.75
C PHE A 198 -5.34 -6.48 7.34
N THR A 199 -5.95 -5.79 6.38
CA THR A 199 -5.87 -6.16 4.95
C THR A 199 -5.09 -5.09 4.22
N SER A 200 -3.98 -5.48 3.55
CA SER A 200 -3.19 -4.57 2.71
C SER A 200 -3.98 -4.17 1.45
N VAL A 201 -3.73 -2.99 0.92
CA VAL A 201 -4.23 -2.58 -0.40
C VAL A 201 -3.15 -2.79 -1.43
N GLY A 202 -1.96 -2.25 -1.21
CA GLY A 202 -0.82 -2.46 -2.06
C GLY A 202 0.05 -3.64 -1.64
N THR A 203 0.95 -4.06 -2.53
CA THR A 203 1.91 -5.12 -2.24
C THR A 203 3.04 -4.58 -1.38
N ILE A 204 3.38 -5.29 -0.29
CA ILE A 204 4.59 -5.05 0.48
C ILE A 204 5.65 -6.03 -0.02
N LEU A 205 6.64 -5.52 -0.74
CA LEU A 205 7.71 -6.34 -1.33
C LEU A 205 8.68 -6.84 -0.26
N LEU A 206 9.53 -7.79 -0.65
CA LEU A 206 10.70 -8.22 0.14
C LEU A 206 11.55 -6.99 0.51
N GLY A 207 11.91 -6.84 1.79
CA GLY A 207 12.57 -5.63 2.31
C GLY A 207 11.62 -4.51 2.69
N GLY A 208 10.35 -4.58 2.31
CA GLY A 208 9.32 -3.62 2.70
C GLY A 208 9.01 -3.68 4.19
N GLN A 209 8.34 -2.67 4.71
CA GLN A 209 8.13 -2.52 6.14
C GLN A 209 6.66 -2.35 6.51
N ILE A 210 6.35 -2.84 7.71
CA ILE A 210 5.11 -2.57 8.43
C ILE A 210 5.51 -1.83 9.70
N LYS A 211 5.07 -0.59 9.85
CA LYS A 211 5.36 0.26 11.00
C LYS A 211 4.10 0.42 11.84
N VAL A 212 4.16 0.02 13.09
CA VAL A 212 3.06 0.18 14.05
C VAL A 212 3.52 1.15 15.14
N VAL A 213 2.70 2.17 15.43
CA VAL A 213 2.94 3.08 16.54
C VAL A 213 1.84 2.87 17.56
N LEU A 214 2.21 2.27 18.70
CA LEU A 214 1.29 2.02 19.80
C LEU A 214 1.00 3.30 20.59
N PRO A 215 -0.19 3.41 21.23
CA PRO A 215 -0.56 4.61 21.98
C PRO A 215 0.39 4.83 23.17
N ALA A 216 1.05 5.98 23.19
CA ALA A 216 2.06 6.34 24.21
C ALA A 216 1.52 6.34 25.65
N THR A 217 0.23 6.66 25.82
CA THR A 217 -0.44 6.72 27.11
C THR A 217 -0.74 5.37 27.74
N HIS A 218 -0.61 4.27 26.98
CA HIS A 218 -0.99 2.93 27.45
C HIS A 218 0.20 2.20 28.07
N GLY A 219 1.44 2.49 27.69
CA GLY A 219 2.63 1.87 28.27
C GLY A 219 2.89 0.43 27.79
N TRP A 220 2.50 0.10 26.55
CA TRP A 220 2.92 -1.14 25.90
C TRP A 220 4.45 -1.21 25.83
N SER A 221 5.01 -2.39 26.04
CA SER A 221 6.45 -2.63 25.86
C SER A 221 6.73 -4.02 25.30
N MET A 222 7.92 -4.22 24.80
CA MET A 222 8.38 -5.48 24.26
C MET A 222 9.93 -5.47 24.18
N PRO A 223 10.60 -6.61 23.91
CA PRO A 223 12.04 -6.64 23.64
C PRO A 223 12.42 -5.70 22.49
N ALA A 224 13.66 -5.19 22.47
CA ALA A 224 14.15 -4.32 21.41
C ALA A 224 14.07 -4.96 20.01
N THR A 225 14.18 -6.29 19.96
CA THR A 225 14.03 -7.10 18.73
C THR A 225 13.05 -8.24 19.00
N PRO A 226 11.73 -7.97 18.98
CA PRO A 226 10.74 -9.02 19.22
C PRO A 226 10.70 -10.00 18.05
N ALA A 227 10.46 -11.27 18.33
CA ALA A 227 10.25 -12.25 17.28
C ALA A 227 8.89 -12.05 16.63
N ILE A 228 8.85 -12.19 15.29
CA ILE A 228 7.64 -12.02 14.46
C ILE A 228 7.33 -13.35 13.78
N GLU A 229 6.06 -13.73 13.80
CA GLU A 229 5.56 -14.91 13.14
C GLU A 229 4.33 -14.54 12.30
N PHE A 230 4.44 -14.67 10.96
CA PHE A 230 3.30 -14.47 10.08
C PHE A 230 2.43 -15.73 10.09
N SER A 231 1.15 -15.56 10.44
CA SER A 231 0.13 -16.59 10.28
C SER A 231 -0.49 -16.53 8.87
N THR A 232 -0.58 -15.31 8.32
CA THR A 232 -1.10 -15.03 6.97
C THR A 232 -0.45 -13.74 6.45
N PRO A 233 0.17 -13.76 5.25
CA PRO A 233 0.54 -14.95 4.46
C PRO A 233 1.61 -15.80 5.19
N SER A 234 1.55 -17.13 5.07
CA SER A 234 2.40 -18.05 5.84
C SER A 234 3.82 -18.24 5.27
N ASP A 235 4.07 -17.75 4.07
CA ASP A 235 5.35 -17.80 3.36
C ASP A 235 6.20 -16.54 3.59
N VAL A 236 5.67 -15.55 4.32
CA VAL A 236 6.38 -14.32 4.67
C VAL A 236 7.15 -14.52 5.96
N MET A 237 8.43 -14.14 5.93
CA MET A 237 9.28 -14.04 7.12
C MET A 237 9.68 -12.59 7.36
N ALA A 238 9.90 -12.23 8.62
CA ALA A 238 10.26 -10.85 8.97
C ALA A 238 11.14 -10.78 10.22
N THR A 239 11.84 -9.69 10.36
CA THR A 239 12.49 -9.23 11.58
C THR A 239 11.83 -7.96 12.09
N ALA A 240 12.00 -7.64 13.37
CA ALA A 240 11.42 -6.44 13.92
C ALA A 240 12.37 -5.70 14.88
N VAL A 241 12.16 -4.39 14.97
CA VAL A 241 12.84 -3.50 15.90
C VAL A 241 11.79 -2.68 16.64
N TRP A 242 11.86 -2.69 17.97
CA TRP A 242 11.06 -1.88 18.85
C TRP A 242 11.84 -0.69 19.38
N THR A 243 11.26 0.50 19.28
CA THR A 243 11.81 1.73 19.85
C THR A 243 10.88 2.25 20.93
N SER A 244 11.23 2.01 22.19
CA SER A 244 10.39 2.35 23.35
C SER A 244 10.14 3.86 23.50
N GLY A 245 11.10 4.71 23.17
CA GLY A 245 10.95 6.18 23.28
C GLY A 245 9.89 6.76 22.33
N THR A 246 9.54 6.08 21.26
CA THR A 246 8.51 6.51 20.29
C THR A 246 7.34 5.52 20.21
N ASN A 247 7.34 4.45 21.01
CA ASN A 247 6.37 3.35 20.96
C ASN A 247 6.18 2.78 19.55
N THR A 248 7.27 2.67 18.81
CA THR A 248 7.25 2.28 17.40
C THR A 248 7.84 0.90 17.22
N LEU A 249 7.08 0.02 16.59
CA LEU A 249 7.50 -1.29 16.09
C LEU A 249 7.65 -1.19 14.56
N VAL A 250 8.84 -1.48 14.06
CA VAL A 250 9.14 -1.58 12.64
C VAL A 250 9.41 -3.04 12.31
N ILE A 251 8.60 -3.63 11.44
CA ILE A 251 8.68 -5.02 10.99
C ILE A 251 9.16 -4.97 9.53
N THR A 252 10.26 -5.64 9.22
CA THR A 252 10.85 -5.69 7.87
C THR A 252 10.73 -7.09 7.31
N THR A 253 10.14 -7.25 6.13
CA THR A 253 10.03 -8.55 5.44
C THR A 253 11.41 -9.03 4.99
N THR A 254 11.74 -10.28 5.29
CA THR A 254 13.06 -10.89 4.97
C THR A 254 12.96 -12.07 4.02
N ALA A 255 11.75 -12.61 3.83
CA ALA A 255 11.41 -13.58 2.79
C ALA A 255 9.93 -13.46 2.44
N GLY A 256 9.60 -13.65 1.17
CA GLY A 256 8.24 -13.52 0.64
C GLY A 256 7.74 -12.08 0.56
N ASP A 257 6.79 -11.85 -0.33
CA ASP A 257 6.06 -10.59 -0.45
C ASP A 257 4.70 -10.74 0.24
N VAL A 258 4.14 -9.63 0.76
CA VAL A 258 2.72 -9.58 1.12
C VAL A 258 1.95 -9.08 -0.11
N PRO A 259 1.19 -9.93 -0.81
CA PRO A 259 0.47 -9.53 -2.02
C PRO A 259 -0.59 -8.45 -1.76
N GLU A 260 -0.93 -7.69 -2.79
CA GLU A 260 -2.04 -6.73 -2.74
C GLU A 260 -3.35 -7.42 -2.32
N GLY A 261 -4.15 -6.74 -1.51
CA GLY A 261 -5.44 -7.26 -1.03
C GLY A 261 -5.34 -8.41 -0.03
N SER A 262 -4.15 -8.75 0.44
CA SER A 262 -3.95 -9.86 1.37
C SER A 262 -4.38 -9.51 2.79
N VAL A 263 -5.02 -10.48 3.45
CA VAL A 263 -5.19 -10.41 4.91
C VAL A 263 -3.84 -10.68 5.56
N VAL A 264 -3.37 -9.73 6.36
CA VAL A 264 -2.17 -9.86 7.17
C VAL A 264 -2.58 -10.22 8.58
N LYS A 265 -2.04 -11.33 9.09
CA LYS A 265 -2.06 -11.70 10.49
C LYS A 265 -0.66 -12.09 10.91
N LEU A 266 -0.11 -11.37 11.86
CA LEU A 266 1.21 -11.67 12.41
C LEU A 266 1.17 -11.61 13.93
N VAL A 267 2.01 -12.42 14.56
CA VAL A 267 2.19 -12.50 16.02
C VAL A 267 3.49 -11.81 16.38
N VAL A 268 3.40 -10.88 17.30
CA VAL A 268 4.54 -10.22 17.95
C VAL A 268 4.75 -10.93 19.30
N LYS A 269 5.89 -11.57 19.48
CA LYS A 269 6.19 -12.36 20.67
C LYS A 269 6.64 -11.47 21.83
N ASP A 270 6.40 -11.96 23.04
CA ASP A 270 6.88 -11.35 24.30
C ASP A 270 6.49 -9.87 24.47
N THR A 271 5.31 -9.48 24.01
CA THR A 271 4.75 -8.16 24.30
C THR A 271 4.34 -8.09 25.77
N VAL A 272 4.51 -6.93 26.38
CA VAL A 272 4.02 -6.65 27.73
C VAL A 272 2.81 -5.72 27.64
N THR A 273 1.70 -6.17 28.19
CA THR A 273 0.47 -5.38 28.28
C THR A 273 0.67 -4.12 29.14
N PRO A 274 -0.13 -3.08 28.96
CA PRO A 274 -0.10 -1.89 29.82
C PRO A 274 0.00 -2.19 31.31
N PRO A 275 0.77 -1.37 32.09
CA PRO A 275 1.03 -1.66 33.49
C PRO A 275 -0.20 -1.52 34.41
N SER A 276 -1.27 -0.95 33.90
CA SER A 276 -2.54 -0.79 34.59
C SER A 276 -3.70 -1.08 33.65
N VAL A 277 -4.90 -1.19 34.22
CA VAL A 277 -6.13 -1.32 33.45
C VAL A 277 -6.33 -0.07 32.61
N THR A 278 -6.37 -0.25 31.30
CA THR A 278 -6.58 0.80 30.31
C THR A 278 -7.67 0.39 29.33
N PRO A 279 -8.50 1.34 28.86
CA PRO A 279 -9.46 1.05 27.80
C PRO A 279 -8.73 0.69 26.48
N SER A 280 -9.47 0.23 25.49
CA SER A 280 -8.96 0.10 24.12
C SER A 280 -8.46 1.45 23.62
N GLY A 281 -7.37 1.43 22.87
CA GLY A 281 -6.76 2.62 22.28
C GLY A 281 -6.61 2.50 20.77
N THR A 282 -6.04 3.52 20.16
CA THR A 282 -5.75 3.57 18.73
C THR A 282 -4.25 3.55 18.50
N ALA A 283 -3.77 2.58 17.72
CA ALA A 283 -2.42 2.53 17.19
C ALA A 283 -2.47 2.91 15.71
N SER A 284 -1.47 3.64 15.19
CA SER A 284 -1.34 3.82 13.74
C SER A 284 -0.56 2.66 13.13
N VAL A 285 -0.92 2.30 11.90
CA VAL A 285 -0.18 1.32 11.09
C VAL A 285 0.04 1.89 9.70
N GLU A 286 1.26 1.77 9.21
CA GLU A 286 1.67 2.18 7.87
C GLU A 286 2.49 1.05 7.24
N THR A 287 2.31 0.84 5.94
CA THR A 287 3.15 -0.06 5.15
C THR A 287 4.03 0.74 4.21
N PHE A 288 5.24 0.26 3.95
CA PHE A 288 6.24 0.97 3.16
C PHE A 288 6.86 0.06 2.12
N ASP A 289 7.38 0.68 1.06
CA ASP A 289 8.22 0.00 0.09
C ASP A 289 9.57 -0.44 0.70
N GLU A 290 10.40 -1.11 -0.10
CA GLU A 290 11.69 -1.69 0.28
C GLU A 290 12.64 -0.68 0.96
N ALA A 291 12.56 0.59 0.64
CA ALA A 291 13.47 1.60 1.16
C ALA A 291 12.92 2.37 2.38
N SER A 292 11.74 2.02 2.88
CA SER A 292 11.03 2.70 3.99
C SER A 292 10.78 4.20 3.76
N LEU A 293 10.87 4.65 2.53
CA LEU A 293 10.78 6.08 2.21
C LEU A 293 9.38 6.50 1.78
N ASN A 294 8.57 5.56 1.31
CA ASN A 294 7.26 5.87 0.73
C ASN A 294 6.18 4.96 1.29
N ALA A 295 5.21 5.55 1.96
CA ALA A 295 4.06 4.82 2.44
C ALA A 295 3.23 4.28 1.27
N ILE A 296 2.88 3.00 1.33
CA ILE A 296 1.96 2.32 0.40
C ILE A 296 0.54 2.47 0.92
N ASP A 297 0.32 2.05 2.17
CA ASP A 297 -0.97 2.07 2.84
C ASP A 297 -0.85 2.63 4.25
N ALA A 298 -1.95 3.15 4.78
CA ALA A 298 -2.05 3.60 6.16
C ALA A 298 -3.41 3.25 6.76
N GLY A 299 -3.45 3.11 8.09
CA GLY A 299 -4.68 2.83 8.83
C GLY A 299 -4.49 2.98 10.34
N ASN A 300 -5.57 2.72 11.08
CA ASN A 300 -5.58 2.76 12.52
C ASN A 300 -6.04 1.41 13.07
N LEU A 301 -5.22 0.79 13.92
CA LEU A 301 -5.55 -0.43 14.64
C LEU A 301 -6.24 -0.08 15.96
N THR A 302 -7.24 -0.88 16.34
CA THR A 302 -7.80 -0.84 17.69
C THR A 302 -6.99 -1.77 18.59
N THR A 303 -6.41 -1.26 19.69
CA THR A 303 -5.71 -2.09 20.67
C THR A 303 -6.67 -2.73 21.66
N SER A 304 -6.33 -3.92 22.18
CA SER A 304 -7.10 -4.53 23.26
C SER A 304 -7.13 -3.61 24.50
N ALA A 305 -8.28 -3.56 25.17
CA ALA A 305 -8.33 -3.08 26.54
C ALA A 305 -7.60 -4.05 27.47
N THR A 306 -6.99 -3.55 28.54
CA THR A 306 -6.46 -4.40 29.61
C THR A 306 -7.45 -4.58 30.72
N THR A 307 -7.38 -5.73 31.38
CA THR A 307 -8.30 -6.14 32.43
C THR A 307 -7.57 -6.38 33.76
N VAL A 308 -8.31 -6.34 34.85
CA VAL A 308 -7.78 -6.67 36.17
C VAL A 308 -7.42 -8.16 36.22
N GLY A 309 -6.23 -8.49 36.65
CA GLY A 309 -5.83 -9.86 36.96
C GLY A 309 -6.43 -10.34 38.27
N ALA A 310 -6.48 -11.65 38.44
CA ALA A 310 -6.93 -12.25 39.68
C ALA A 310 -5.74 -12.62 40.57
N LEU A 311 -5.80 -12.24 41.87
CA LEU A 311 -4.88 -12.75 42.87
C LEU A 311 -5.15 -14.24 43.10
N LYS A 312 -4.08 -15.06 43.10
CA LYS A 312 -4.15 -16.51 43.34
C LYS A 312 -3.40 -16.87 44.63
N ASN A 313 -3.71 -18.03 45.18
CA ASN A 313 -3.07 -18.55 46.39
C ASN A 313 -3.07 -17.55 47.54
N LEU A 314 -4.21 -16.86 47.69
CA LEU A 314 -4.35 -15.84 48.69
C LEU A 314 -4.60 -16.52 50.07
N SER A 315 -3.75 -16.21 51.04
CA SER A 315 -3.94 -16.63 52.40
C SER A 315 -3.50 -15.54 53.38
N TRP A 316 -4.21 -15.41 54.45
CA TRP A 316 -3.93 -14.57 55.62
C TRP A 316 -3.79 -15.46 56.83
N VAL A 317 -2.60 -15.51 57.42
CA VAL A 317 -2.30 -16.37 58.56
C VAL A 317 -1.72 -15.53 59.68
N MET A 318 -2.31 -15.62 60.85
CA MET A 318 -1.81 -14.99 62.08
C MET A 318 -0.99 -16.02 62.87
N SER A 319 0.05 -15.57 63.54
CA SER A 319 0.87 -16.48 64.39
C SER A 319 0.14 -16.81 65.68
N LEU A 320 -0.72 -15.93 66.17
CA LEU A 320 -1.58 -16.15 67.33
C LEU A 320 -3.04 -15.73 66.99
N ASN A 321 -4.00 -16.52 67.47
CA ASN A 321 -5.43 -16.23 67.25
C ASN A 321 -6.13 -15.76 68.59
N THR A 322 -5.37 -15.09 69.46
CA THR A 322 -5.87 -14.62 70.75
C THR A 322 -6.34 -13.19 70.64
N PRO A 323 -7.60 -12.85 71.01
CA PRO A 323 -8.10 -11.49 70.95
C PRO A 323 -7.27 -10.56 71.86
N GLY A 324 -7.00 -9.33 71.36
CA GLY A 324 -6.32 -8.27 72.10
C GLY A 324 -4.79 -8.46 72.23
N VAL A 325 -4.22 -9.42 71.54
CA VAL A 325 -2.77 -9.64 71.54
C VAL A 325 -2.17 -9.08 70.25
N ALA A 326 -1.10 -8.26 70.40
CA ALA A 326 -0.32 -7.84 69.27
C ALA A 326 0.40 -9.01 68.64
N ASP A 327 0.27 -9.20 67.32
CA ASP A 327 0.77 -10.35 66.59
C ASP A 327 1.21 -10.03 65.20
N THR A 328 1.89 -10.98 64.56
CA THR A 328 2.34 -10.87 63.18
C THR A 328 1.38 -11.64 62.27
N ALA A 329 0.87 -10.94 61.24
CA ALA A 329 0.08 -11.55 60.18
C ALA A 329 0.94 -11.76 58.92
N THR A 330 0.83 -12.94 58.33
CA THR A 330 1.51 -13.26 57.04
C THR A 330 0.46 -13.32 55.95
N LEU A 331 0.60 -12.39 54.94
CA LEU A 331 -0.16 -12.42 53.71
C LEU A 331 0.64 -13.13 52.64
N THR A 332 0.10 -14.22 52.09
CA THR A 332 0.66 -14.90 50.94
C THR A 332 -0.24 -14.70 49.73
N LYS A 333 0.32 -14.35 48.59
CA LYS A 333 -0.44 -14.14 47.34
C LYS A 333 0.43 -14.44 46.13
N THR A 334 -0.20 -14.83 45.03
CA THR A 334 0.40 -14.85 43.71
C THR A 334 -0.29 -13.80 42.85
N VAL A 335 0.48 -12.90 42.28
CA VAL A 335 0.00 -11.84 41.36
C VAL A 335 -0.03 -12.36 39.93
N SER A 336 -0.98 -11.92 39.12
CA SER A 336 -1.05 -12.28 37.70
C SER A 336 -0.11 -11.45 36.85
N GLY A 337 -0.01 -10.15 37.13
CA GLY A 337 0.87 -9.21 36.43
C GLY A 337 2.07 -8.78 37.28
N ASN A 338 3.04 -8.14 36.66
CA ASN A 338 4.21 -7.60 37.35
C ASN A 338 3.83 -6.37 38.19
N VAL A 339 4.16 -6.41 39.48
CA VAL A 339 3.98 -5.29 40.41
C VAL A 339 5.30 -4.53 40.48
N GLY A 340 5.36 -3.37 39.81
CA GLY A 340 6.57 -2.58 39.70
C GLY A 340 6.98 -1.90 41.01
N GLY A 341 8.24 -1.40 41.08
CA GLY A 341 8.71 -0.62 42.21
C GLY A 341 7.87 0.65 42.44
N GLY A 342 7.50 0.91 43.70
CA GLY A 342 6.64 2.02 44.09
C GLY A 342 5.12 1.74 43.99
N ALA A 343 4.72 0.55 43.53
CA ALA A 343 3.35 0.10 43.61
C ALA A 343 2.97 -0.21 45.06
N CYS A 344 1.69 -0.07 45.42
CA CYS A 344 1.15 -0.39 46.74
C CYS A 344 0.33 -1.68 46.71
N ILE A 345 0.29 -2.34 47.89
CA ILE A 345 -0.63 -3.43 48.17
C ILE A 345 -1.61 -2.90 49.20
N GLU A 346 -2.87 -2.80 48.80
CA GLU A 346 -3.95 -2.36 49.71
C GLU A 346 -4.57 -3.60 50.33
N ILE A 347 -4.67 -3.60 51.66
CA ILE A 347 -5.30 -4.66 52.43
C ILE A 347 -6.48 -4.01 53.21
N ILE A 348 -7.67 -4.41 52.85
CA ILE A 348 -8.88 -3.98 53.57
C ILE A 348 -9.25 -5.08 54.56
N LEU A 349 -9.11 -4.80 55.82
CA LEU A 349 -9.53 -5.71 56.87
C LEU A 349 -11.05 -5.63 57.08
N PRO A 350 -11.70 -6.75 57.42
CA PRO A 350 -13.16 -6.74 57.60
C PRO A 350 -13.56 -5.82 58.75
N GLU A 351 -14.59 -4.95 58.55
CA GLU A 351 -15.29 -4.27 59.62
C GLU A 351 -16.07 -5.30 60.42
N ILE A 352 -15.72 -5.42 61.69
CA ILE A 352 -16.50 -6.24 62.64
C ILE A 352 -17.56 -5.33 63.25
N ALA A 353 -18.82 -5.72 63.17
CA ALA A 353 -20.01 -4.92 63.52
C ALA A 353 -20.16 -4.54 65.03
N SER A 354 -19.11 -4.63 65.83
CA SER A 354 -19.07 -4.16 67.20
C SER A 354 -17.81 -3.37 67.50
N ALA A 355 -17.94 -2.20 68.09
CA ALA A 355 -16.84 -1.29 68.45
C ALA A 355 -15.76 -1.89 69.38
N ALA A 356 -15.98 -3.10 69.88
CA ALA A 356 -15.04 -3.83 70.74
C ALA A 356 -14.08 -4.75 69.98
N HIS A 357 -14.17 -4.83 68.66
CA HIS A 357 -13.38 -5.81 67.86
C HIS A 357 -12.82 -5.15 66.59
N SER A 358 -12.11 -4.03 66.73
CA SER A 358 -11.40 -3.40 65.57
C SER A 358 -9.98 -3.96 65.40
N TRP A 359 -9.61 -4.14 64.13
CA TRP A 359 -8.20 -4.40 63.78
C TRP A 359 -7.42 -3.09 63.92
N SER A 360 -6.24 -3.15 64.54
CA SER A 360 -5.31 -2.05 64.54
C SER A 360 -3.94 -2.56 64.05
N MET A 361 -3.25 -1.81 63.23
CA MET A 361 -1.87 -2.03 62.84
C MET A 361 -0.97 -1.02 63.52
N ALA A 362 0.22 -1.45 63.95
CA ALA A 362 1.22 -0.50 64.43
C ALA A 362 1.61 0.42 63.28
N ASP A 363 1.61 1.73 63.52
CA ASP A 363 2.14 2.73 62.60
C ASP A 363 3.65 2.65 62.67
N GLU A 364 4.25 1.81 61.84
CA GLU A 364 5.68 1.82 61.61
C GLU A 364 5.98 3.04 60.73
N GLY A 365 6.33 4.15 61.35
CA GLY A 365 6.64 5.43 60.70
C GLY A 365 7.49 5.27 59.46
N ARG A 366 7.13 6.03 58.43
CA ARG A 366 7.82 6.08 57.13
C ARG A 366 9.25 6.52 57.27
#